data_75719a6e20706ba12d6a41f1338df1be
#
_entry.id   75719a6e20706ba12d6a41f1338df1be
#
_cell.length_a   1.000
_cell.length_b   1.000
_cell.length_c   1.000
_cell.angle_alpha   90.00
_cell.angle_beta   90.00
_cell.angle_gamma   90.00
#
_symmetry.space_group_name_H-M   'P 1'
#
loop_
_entity.id
_entity.type
_entity.pdbx_description
1 polymer ?
#
loop_
_entity_poly.entity_id
_entity_poly.type
_entity_poly.pdbx_seq_one_letter_code
_entity_poly.pdbx_strand_id
1 'polypeptide(L)'
;MAEGYAEDISFTLLPTCKARQIMWGDYLTTLNEVFMEHINRIELQGRIGTVRTNEYNNSRVANFSIATELMYKSKDGTAVNETTWHNIVMWESKDTPRIEEIAVGVPVNVTGRLRSNKYTNAEGTEKIFYEVMAGKVRIVRDENKVQ
;
A
#
# COMPACT_ATOMS: atom_id res chain seq x y z
N MET A 1 1.12 -52.21 -5.05
CA MET A 1 1.32 -51.83 -5.71
C MET A 1 1.42 -50.48 -5.72
N ALA A 2 1.75 -50.18 -6.30
CA ALA A 2 2.05 -49.02 -6.41
C ALA A 2 1.30 -47.97 -6.23
N GLU A 3 0.35 -48.19 -6.27
CA GLU A 3 -0.46 -47.34 -6.17
C GLU A 3 -0.24 -46.37 -5.25
N GLY A 4 0.17 -46.70 -4.36
CA GLY A 4 0.18 -45.79 -3.46
C GLY A 4 0.71 -44.56 -3.79
N TYR A 5 1.36 -44.56 -4.50
CA TYR A 5 1.91 -43.54 -4.84
C TYR A 5 1.37 -42.49 -5.19
N ALA A 6 0.68 -42.86 -5.54
CA ALA A 6 0.13 -41.85 -6.06
C ALA A 6 -0.07 -40.79 -5.18
N GLU A 7 -0.40 -41.01 -4.33
CA GLU A 7 -0.77 -40.07 -3.66
C GLU A 7 0.04 -39.11 -3.47
N ASP A 8 0.77 -39.41 -3.64
CA ASP A 8 1.51 -38.56 -3.61
C ASP A 8 1.28 -37.45 -4.10
N ILE A 9 0.65 -37.67 -4.58
CA ILE A 9 0.27 -36.76 -5.14
C ILE A 9 0.01 -35.70 -4.46
N SER A 10 -0.23 -36.08 -3.94
CA SER A 10 -0.57 -35.18 -3.48
C SER A 10 0.19 -34.32 -3.17
N PHE A 11 0.55 -34.42 -3.35
CA PHE A 11 0.93 -33.72 -3.35
C PHE A 11 1.01 -32.98 -3.42
N THR A 12 0.74 -33.11 -3.59
CA THR A 12 0.46 -32.24 -3.91
C THR A 12 0.57 -31.18 -3.24
N LEU A 13 0.44 -31.17 -2.70
CA LEU A 13 0.44 -30.28 -2.07
C LEU A 13 1.31 -29.35 -2.21
N LEU A 14 1.59 -29.57 -2.77
CA LEU A 14 2.07 -28.82 -3.08
C LEU A 14 2.65 -27.75 -2.78
N PRO A 15 2.15 -27.29 -2.48
CA PRO A 15 2.55 -25.98 -2.28
C PRO A 15 3.82 -25.88 -1.58
N THR A 16 4.06 -26.65 -0.78
CA THR A 16 5.32 -26.60 -0.16
C THR A 16 6.36 -26.97 -1.14
N CYS A 17 6.59 -26.12 -1.98
CA CYS A 17 7.56 -26.34 -3.00
C CYS A 17 8.92 -26.65 -2.47
N LYS A 18 9.19 -26.26 -1.27
CA LYS A 18 10.50 -26.49 -0.69
C LYS A 18 10.94 -27.94 -0.75
N ALA A 19 10.03 -28.83 -0.48
CA ALA A 19 10.37 -30.23 -0.48
C ALA A 19 10.83 -30.71 -1.85
N ARG A 20 10.32 -30.09 -2.87
CA ARG A 20 10.70 -30.50 -4.21
C ARG A 20 12.02 -30.01 -4.62
N GLN A 21 12.39 -28.87 -4.12
CA GLN A 21 13.64 -28.27 -4.51
C GLN A 21 14.83 -29.15 -4.21
N ILE A 22 14.72 -29.95 -3.23
CA ILE A 22 15.82 -30.77 -2.80
C ILE A 22 16.12 -31.89 -3.78
N MET A 23 15.14 -32.30 -4.55
CA MET A 23 15.28 -33.53 -5.34
C MET A 23 15.97 -33.35 -6.67
N TRP A 24 15.89 -32.19 -7.27
CA TRP A 24 16.32 -32.01 -8.63
C TRP A 24 17.06 -30.70 -8.79
N GLY A 25 18.37 -30.76 -8.67
CA GLY A 25 19.19 -29.56 -8.74
C GLY A 25 19.02 -28.77 -10.03
N ASP A 26 18.90 -29.46 -11.14
CA ASP A 26 18.77 -28.77 -12.42
C ASP A 26 17.46 -28.01 -12.56
N TYR A 27 16.41 -28.55 -11.97
CA TYR A 27 15.12 -27.89 -12.02
C TYR A 27 15.03 -26.68 -11.12
N LEU A 28 15.86 -26.61 -10.08
CA LEU A 28 15.87 -25.45 -9.21
C LEU A 28 16.23 -24.18 -9.95
N THR A 29 17.17 -24.27 -10.86
CA THR A 29 17.60 -23.11 -11.64
C THR A 29 16.44 -22.57 -12.48
N THR A 30 15.66 -23.47 -13.09
CA THR A 30 14.54 -23.08 -13.91
C THR A 30 13.40 -22.49 -13.09
N LEU A 31 13.15 -23.06 -11.89
CA LEU A 31 12.11 -22.55 -11.01
C LEU A 31 12.46 -21.17 -10.43
N ASN A 32 13.73 -20.90 -10.20
CA ASN A 32 14.16 -19.60 -9.71
C ASN A 32 13.90 -18.48 -10.72
N GLU A 33 13.99 -18.79 -12.00
CA GLU A 33 13.71 -17.81 -13.04
C GLU A 33 12.23 -17.43 -13.12
N VAL A 34 11.36 -18.32 -12.68
CA VAL A 34 9.93 -18.09 -12.71
C VAL A 34 9.43 -17.40 -11.46
N PHE A 35 10.23 -17.37 -10.40
CA PHE A 35 9.81 -16.78 -9.14
C PHE A 35 9.96 -15.27 -9.19
N MET A 36 8.89 -14.60 -9.55
CA MET A 36 8.84 -13.15 -9.56
C MET A 36 8.33 -12.64 -8.21
N GLU A 37 9.13 -11.84 -7.56
CA GLU A 37 8.69 -11.14 -6.35
C GLU A 37 7.86 -9.93 -6.74
N HIS A 38 6.63 -9.90 -6.30
CA HIS A 38 5.73 -8.78 -6.56
C HIS A 38 5.83 -7.75 -5.45
N ILE A 39 6.12 -6.52 -5.82
CA ILE A 39 6.25 -5.43 -4.87
C ILE A 39 5.17 -4.39 -5.14
N ASN A 40 4.39 -4.06 -4.12
CA ASN A 40 3.45 -2.94 -4.14
C ASN A 40 3.66 -2.15 -2.84
N ARG A 41 4.51 -1.15 -2.92
CA ARG A 41 4.86 -0.29 -1.79
C ARG A 41 4.90 1.15 -2.25
N ILE A 42 4.28 2.01 -1.48
CA ILE A 42 4.30 3.45 -1.70
C ILE A 42 4.64 4.15 -0.39
N GLU A 43 5.40 5.21 -0.48
CA GLU A 43 5.73 6.07 0.65
C GLU A 43 5.46 7.51 0.26
N LEU A 44 4.68 8.19 1.06
CA LEU A 44 4.24 9.55 0.82
C LEU A 44 4.49 10.40 2.06
N GLN A 45 5.02 11.59 1.86
CA GLN A 45 5.16 12.57 2.92
C GLN A 45 4.53 13.89 2.47
N GLY A 46 3.61 14.39 3.26
CA GLY A 46 2.89 15.60 2.91
C GLY A 46 1.98 16.07 4.04
N ARG A 47 1.10 17.02 3.72
CA ARG A 47 0.16 17.59 4.69
C ARG A 47 -1.24 17.07 4.45
N ILE A 48 -1.95 16.81 5.53
CA ILE A 48 -3.35 16.35 5.48
C ILE A 48 -4.25 17.50 5.03
N GLY A 49 -5.07 17.23 4.01
CA GLY A 49 -6.03 18.20 3.47
C GLY A 49 -7.45 17.99 3.96
N THR A 50 -7.93 16.75 3.96
CA THR A 50 -9.29 16.40 4.41
C THR A 50 -9.23 15.16 5.28
N VAL A 51 -10.13 15.04 6.24
CA VAL A 51 -10.22 13.89 7.14
C VAL A 51 -11.68 13.50 7.30
N ARG A 52 -11.96 12.20 7.17
CA ARG A 52 -13.26 11.59 7.49
C ARG A 52 -13.01 10.32 8.28
N THR A 53 -13.69 10.17 9.38
CA THR A 53 -13.55 9.02 10.24
C THR A 53 -14.85 8.22 10.26
N ASN A 54 -14.72 6.91 10.25
CA ASN A 54 -15.83 5.98 10.34
C ASN A 54 -15.47 4.85 11.30
N GLU A 55 -16.48 4.16 11.77
CA GLU A 55 -16.30 3.01 12.65
C GLU A 55 -17.04 1.81 12.07
N TYR A 56 -16.36 0.69 11.97
CA TYR A 56 -16.90 -0.57 11.47
C TYR A 56 -16.50 -1.71 12.40
N ASN A 57 -17.47 -2.41 12.96
CA ASN A 57 -17.23 -3.61 13.78
C ASN A 57 -16.14 -3.40 14.87
N ASN A 58 -16.27 -2.32 15.63
CA ASN A 58 -15.32 -1.91 16.66
C ASN A 58 -13.92 -1.59 16.15
N SER A 59 -13.75 -1.42 14.85
CA SER A 59 -12.50 -0.96 14.23
C SER A 59 -12.72 0.42 13.66
N ARG A 60 -11.81 1.33 13.96
CA ARG A 60 -11.91 2.71 13.51
C ARG A 60 -11.04 2.90 12.27
N VAL A 61 -11.60 3.61 11.30
CA VAL A 61 -10.92 3.89 10.04
C VAL A 61 -10.94 5.39 9.77
N ALA A 62 -9.82 5.92 9.36
CA ALA A 62 -9.69 7.29 8.89
C ALA A 62 -9.43 7.30 7.39
N ASN A 63 -10.24 8.05 6.67
CA ASN A 63 -10.04 8.34 5.26
C ASN A 63 -9.60 9.79 5.16
N PHE A 64 -8.42 10.03 4.66
CA PHE A 64 -7.88 11.38 4.56
C PHE A 64 -7.11 11.58 3.27
N SER A 65 -6.95 12.83 2.85
CA SER A 65 -6.12 13.18 1.70
C SER A 65 -4.81 13.78 2.15
N ILE A 66 -3.75 13.51 1.39
CA ILE A 66 -2.44 14.10 1.60
C ILE A 66 -2.06 14.90 0.36
N ALA A 67 -1.59 16.11 0.55
CA ALA A 67 -0.99 16.92 -0.50
C ALA A 67 0.52 16.71 -0.49
N THR A 68 1.06 16.32 -1.63
CA THR A 68 2.50 16.31 -1.88
C THR A 68 2.83 17.37 -2.90
N GLU A 69 3.90 18.11 -2.69
CA GLU A 69 4.30 19.22 -3.55
C GLU A 69 5.62 18.89 -4.24
N LEU A 70 5.67 19.14 -5.53
CA LEU A 70 6.87 19.03 -6.32
C LEU A 70 7.19 20.39 -6.94
N MET A 71 8.35 20.92 -6.63
CA MET A 71 8.83 22.15 -7.24
C MET A 71 9.86 21.82 -8.30
N TYR A 72 9.64 22.31 -9.49
CA TYR A 72 10.60 22.16 -10.57
C TYR A 72 10.69 23.42 -11.41
N LYS A 73 11.77 23.53 -12.19
CA LYS A 73 11.98 24.65 -13.07
C LYS A 73 11.55 24.26 -14.48
N SER A 74 10.62 25.03 -15.04
CA SER A 74 10.17 24.85 -16.40
C SER A 74 11.28 25.18 -17.40
N LYS A 75 11.11 24.77 -18.65
CA LYS A 75 12.04 25.07 -19.73
C LYS A 75 12.25 26.57 -19.91
N ASP A 76 11.24 27.37 -19.59
CA ASP A 76 11.27 28.83 -19.67
C ASP A 76 11.97 29.50 -18.47
N GLY A 77 12.45 28.69 -17.53
CA GLY A 77 13.12 29.19 -16.35
C GLY A 77 12.19 29.56 -15.18
N THR A 78 10.88 29.40 -15.36
CA THR A 78 9.88 29.70 -14.31
C THR A 78 9.80 28.57 -13.31
N ALA A 79 9.70 28.91 -12.01
CA ALA A 79 9.46 27.94 -10.97
C ALA A 79 8.00 27.49 -11.00
N VAL A 80 7.77 26.20 -11.10
CA VAL A 80 6.44 25.60 -11.10
C VAL A 80 6.30 24.76 -9.83
N ASN A 81 5.19 24.95 -9.13
CA ASN A 81 4.82 24.12 -7.99
C ASN A 81 3.62 23.27 -8.37
N GLU A 82 3.81 21.97 -8.35
CA GLU A 82 2.76 21.00 -8.67
C GLU A 82 2.33 20.28 -7.40
N THR A 83 1.04 20.37 -7.07
CA THR A 83 0.46 19.72 -5.91
C THR A 83 -0.33 18.50 -6.36
N THR A 84 0.00 17.35 -5.80
CA THR A 84 -0.73 16.10 -6.05
C THR A 84 -1.45 15.66 -4.80
N TRP A 85 -2.72 15.30 -4.94
CA TRP A 85 -3.56 14.81 -3.86
C TRP A 85 -3.66 13.30 -3.88
N HIS A 86 -3.41 12.67 -2.76
CA HIS A 86 -3.49 11.21 -2.60
C HIS A 86 -4.55 10.85 -1.57
N ASN A 87 -5.41 9.90 -1.90
CA ASN A 87 -6.41 9.38 -0.99
C ASN A 87 -5.83 8.25 -0.15
N ILE A 88 -5.94 8.37 1.15
CA ILE A 88 -5.36 7.44 2.11
C ILE A 88 -6.46 6.82 2.95
N VAL A 89 -6.40 5.51 3.12
CA VAL A 89 -7.26 4.76 4.04
C VAL A 89 -6.37 4.18 5.14
N MET A 90 -6.62 4.57 6.37
CA MET A 90 -5.86 4.12 7.54
C MET A 90 -6.79 3.43 8.53
N TRP A 91 -6.49 2.20 8.87
CA TRP A 91 -7.12 1.51 9.99
C TRP A 91 -6.31 1.75 11.25
N GLU A 92 -6.99 2.07 12.34
CA GLU A 92 -6.32 2.29 13.61
C GLU A 92 -5.65 1.00 14.09
N SER A 93 -4.37 1.08 14.39
CA SER A 93 -3.55 -0.05 14.81
C SER A 93 -2.36 0.45 15.64
N LYS A 94 -1.56 -0.48 16.14
CA LYS A 94 -0.36 -0.13 16.91
C LYS A 94 0.71 0.61 16.09
N ASP A 95 0.70 0.47 14.78
CA ASP A 95 1.67 1.10 13.88
C ASP A 95 1.17 2.40 13.26
N THR A 96 -0.01 2.85 13.69
CA THR A 96 -0.64 4.09 13.24
C THR A 96 -0.92 4.99 14.44
N PRO A 97 -0.94 6.31 14.25
CA PRO A 97 -1.34 7.23 15.30
C PRO A 97 -2.84 7.05 15.60
N ARG A 98 -3.26 7.59 16.72
CA ARG A 98 -4.69 7.62 17.05
C ARG A 98 -5.43 8.47 16.04
N ILE A 99 -6.65 8.09 15.74
CA ILE A 99 -7.45 8.82 14.76
C ILE A 99 -7.63 10.29 15.16
N GLU A 100 -7.68 10.59 16.45
CA GLU A 100 -7.79 11.94 16.95
C GLU A 100 -6.59 12.82 16.62
N GLU A 101 -5.44 12.22 16.37
CA GLU A 101 -4.23 12.95 16.02
C GLU A 101 -4.18 13.27 14.52
N ILE A 102 -5.04 12.66 13.72
CA ILE A 102 -5.13 12.89 12.29
C ILE A 102 -6.02 14.11 12.04
N ALA A 103 -5.43 15.24 11.85
CA ALA A 103 -6.12 16.50 11.63
C ALA A 103 -5.62 17.22 10.38
N VAL A 104 -6.47 18.09 9.84
CA VAL A 104 -6.13 18.90 8.66
C VAL A 104 -4.90 19.76 8.96
N GLY A 105 -3.97 19.82 8.02
CA GLY A 105 -2.74 20.60 8.12
C GLY A 105 -1.58 19.86 8.78
N VAL A 106 -1.81 18.73 9.42
CA VAL A 106 -0.76 17.96 10.08
C VAL A 106 0.16 17.31 9.04
N PRO A 107 1.48 17.49 9.15
CA PRO A 107 2.41 16.79 8.26
C PRO A 107 2.56 15.34 8.69
N VAL A 108 2.44 14.43 7.73
CA VAL A 108 2.51 12.99 7.97
C VAL A 108 3.38 12.29 6.94
N ASN A 109 3.98 11.20 7.37
CA ASN A 109 4.64 10.22 6.50
C ASN A 109 3.82 8.95 6.53
N VAL A 110 3.41 8.48 5.37
CA VAL A 110 2.57 7.29 5.19
C VAL A 110 3.30 6.27 4.36
N THR A 111 3.41 5.06 4.87
CA THR A 111 3.91 3.91 4.12
C THR A 111 2.78 2.91 3.97
N GLY A 112 2.53 2.45 2.76
CA GLY A 112 1.45 1.53 2.48
C GLY A 112 1.56 0.91 1.10
N ARG A 113 0.41 0.51 0.59
CA ARG A 113 0.28 -0.09 -0.75
C ARG A 113 -0.81 0.63 -1.55
N LEU A 114 -0.61 0.73 -2.84
CA LEU A 114 -1.61 1.29 -3.75
C LEU A 114 -2.69 0.27 -4.04
N ARG A 115 -3.93 0.69 -4.01
CA ARG A 115 -5.09 -0.12 -4.38
C ARG A 115 -5.94 0.65 -5.38
N SER A 116 -6.45 -0.05 -6.37
CA SER A 116 -7.45 0.48 -7.29
C SER A 116 -8.80 -0.14 -6.96
N ASN A 117 -9.82 0.68 -6.90
CA ASN A 117 -11.20 0.25 -6.72
C ASN A 117 -12.03 0.68 -7.91
N LYS A 118 -12.91 -0.19 -8.35
CA LYS A 118 -13.89 0.11 -9.39
C LYS A 118 -15.25 0.35 -8.75
N TYR A 119 -15.94 1.35 -9.23
CA TYR A 119 -17.34 1.55 -8.89
C TYR A 119 -18.13 1.97 -10.11
N THR A 120 -19.38 1.59 -10.14
CA THR A 120 -20.29 1.99 -11.20
C THR A 120 -21.08 3.19 -10.70
N ASN A 121 -21.05 4.29 -11.44
CA ASN A 121 -21.83 5.45 -11.08
C ASN A 121 -23.32 5.24 -11.41
N ALA A 122 -24.15 6.20 -11.04
CA ALA A 122 -25.59 6.14 -11.30
C ALA A 122 -25.95 6.06 -12.79
N GLU A 123 -25.04 6.43 -13.67
CA GLU A 123 -25.23 6.40 -15.11
C GLU A 123 -24.78 5.06 -15.74
N GLY A 124 -24.34 4.10 -14.92
CA GLY A 124 -23.87 2.80 -15.41
C GLY A 124 -22.43 2.78 -15.91
N THR A 125 -21.69 3.87 -15.75
CA THR A 125 -20.29 3.93 -16.17
C THR A 125 -19.36 3.43 -15.09
N GLU A 126 -18.47 2.52 -15.43
CA GLU A 126 -17.42 2.08 -14.52
C GLU A 126 -16.35 3.15 -14.39
N LYS A 127 -16.02 3.51 -13.17
CA LYS A 127 -14.91 4.41 -12.84
C LYS A 127 -13.94 3.71 -11.92
N ILE A 128 -12.67 4.02 -12.11
CA ILE A 128 -11.59 3.50 -11.27
C ILE A 128 -11.07 4.66 -10.45
N PHE A 129 -10.91 4.44 -9.16
CA PHE A 129 -10.21 5.37 -8.30
C PHE A 129 -9.09 4.65 -7.56
N TYR A 130 -8.08 5.40 -7.23
CA TYR A 130 -6.89 4.89 -6.57
C TYR A 130 -6.83 5.41 -5.14
N GLU A 131 -6.45 4.53 -4.23
CA GLU A 131 -6.26 4.87 -2.84
C GLU A 131 -5.06 4.14 -2.27
N VAL A 132 -4.45 4.69 -1.24
CA VAL A 132 -3.33 4.08 -0.55
C VAL A 132 -3.83 3.48 0.75
N MET A 133 -3.67 2.16 0.87
CA MET A 133 -3.93 1.47 2.12
C MET A 133 -2.73 1.63 3.03
N ALA A 134 -2.85 2.47 4.03
CA ALA A 134 -1.76 2.76 4.95
C ALA A 134 -1.50 1.57 5.88
N GLY A 135 -0.27 1.09 5.89
CA GLY A 135 0.18 0.10 6.86
C GLY A 135 0.90 0.74 8.04
N LYS A 136 1.51 1.89 7.80
CA LYS A 136 2.22 2.65 8.81
C LYS A 136 2.06 4.14 8.56
N VAL A 137 1.74 4.86 9.59
CA VAL A 137 1.61 6.32 9.52
C VAL A 137 2.40 6.94 10.67
N ARG A 138 3.14 8.00 10.39
CA ARG A 138 3.88 8.74 11.38
C ARG A 138 3.60 10.22 11.22
N ILE A 139 3.36 10.90 12.32
CA ILE A 139 3.24 12.34 12.33
C ILE A 139 4.65 12.92 12.32
N VAL A 140 4.93 13.77 11.35
CA VAL A 140 6.21 14.45 11.25
C VAL A 140 6.15 15.65 12.18
N ARG A 141 6.95 15.61 13.22
CA ARG A 141 7.09 16.76 14.15
C ARG A 141 8.30 17.55 13.72
N ASP A 142 8.08 18.80 13.41
CA ASP A 142 9.18 19.71 13.13
C ASP A 142 9.95 19.94 14.44
N GLU A 143 11.02 19.20 14.66
CA GLU A 143 11.88 19.38 15.83
C GLU A 143 12.61 20.74 15.81
N ASN A 144 12.46 21.51 14.75
CA ASN A 144 13.11 22.81 14.59
C ASN A 144 12.25 24.00 15.03
N LYS A 145 11.11 23.78 15.69
CA LYS A 145 10.36 24.87 16.34
C LYS A 145 10.55 24.84 17.84
N VAL A 146 11.82 24.82 18.27
CA VAL A 146 12.15 25.20 19.63
C VAL A 146 12.63 26.64 19.58
N GLN A 147 11.72 27.51 19.78
CA GLN A 147 12.03 28.86 20.31
C GLN A 147 10.83 29.33 21.10
#